data_d876a76ccff2949c16f8f93524a29589
#
_entry.id   d876a76ccff2949c16f8f93524a29589
#
_cell.length_a   1.000
_cell.length_b   1.000
_cell.length_c   1.000
_cell.angle_alpha   90.00
_cell.angle_beta   90.00
_cell.angle_gamma   90.00
#
_symmetry.space_group_name_H-M   'P 1'
#
loop_
_entity.id
_entity.type
_entity.pdbx_description
1 polymer ?
#
loop_
_entity_poly.entity_id
_entity_poly.type
_entity_poly.pdbx_seq_one_letter_code
_entity_poly.pdbx_strand_id
1 'polypeptide(L)'
;MNRIIIKQEAKEAIKGNRLSFWGATICTGIIGFAISSVSTLITKLLGGGIIGGAVGLVFSLVSFVVSTTLALGLIKMMKDLMDGESIKFTDVFSCFDLAVKVSWMQFLVGLKVFLWSLLLVVPGIIAAFKYSMAMYILVDNPQLSAGECISASTEMMNGHKLDYFVFGLTFIGWILLSTVTFGIASLWVAPYMAAATANYYIHLRDN
;
A
#
# COMPACT_ATOMS: atom_id res chain seq x y z
N MET A 1 7.17 10.81 19.35
CA MET A 1 7.15 11.29 17.96
C MET A 1 6.08 12.38 17.79
N ASN A 2 6.38 13.52 17.14
CA ASN A 2 5.40 14.61 17.01
C ASN A 2 4.54 14.45 15.75
N ARG A 3 3.37 13.82 15.92
CA ARG A 3 2.42 13.50 14.84
C ARG A 3 1.88 14.74 14.10
N ILE A 4 1.91 15.91 14.73
CA ILE A 4 1.43 17.16 14.11
C ILE A 4 2.44 17.61 13.05
N ILE A 5 3.73 17.55 13.34
CA ILE A 5 4.80 17.91 12.42
C ILE A 5 4.77 16.97 11.20
N ILE A 6 4.73 15.65 11.41
CA ILE A 6 4.65 14.65 10.33
C ILE A 6 3.52 14.96 9.35
N LYS A 7 2.35 15.36 9.86
CA LYS A 7 1.18 15.69 9.04
C LYS A 7 1.30 17.03 8.31
N GLN A 8 1.95 18.01 8.92
CA GLN A 8 2.18 19.31 8.29
C GLN A 8 3.15 19.20 7.13
N GLU A 9 4.28 18.53 7.33
CA GLU A 9 5.28 18.25 6.29
C GLU A 9 4.65 17.48 5.11
N ALA A 10 3.89 16.42 5.38
CA ALA A 10 3.17 15.68 4.36
C ALA A 10 2.19 16.57 3.57
N LYS A 11 1.46 17.46 4.25
CA LYS A 11 0.50 18.38 3.61
C LYS A 11 1.21 19.40 2.71
N GLU A 12 2.38 19.87 3.10
CA GLU A 12 3.17 20.83 2.32
C GLU A 12 3.80 20.17 1.10
N ALA A 13 4.39 18.99 1.25
CA ALA A 13 5.00 18.24 0.15
C ALA A 13 3.99 17.94 -0.98
N ILE A 14 2.75 17.62 -0.63
CA ILE A 14 1.72 17.30 -1.63
C ILE A 14 1.25 18.52 -2.42
N LYS A 15 1.30 19.74 -1.89
CA LYS A 15 0.68 20.93 -2.52
C LYS A 15 1.13 21.16 -3.96
N GLY A 16 2.40 20.89 -4.29
CA GLY A 16 2.96 21.07 -5.65
C GLY A 16 2.79 19.84 -6.57
N ASN A 17 2.57 18.65 -6.02
CA ASN A 17 2.70 17.36 -6.73
C ASN A 17 1.39 16.55 -6.84
N ARG A 18 0.25 17.17 -6.54
CA ARG A 18 -1.07 16.49 -6.54
C ARG A 18 -1.43 15.85 -7.86
N LEU A 19 -1.14 16.52 -8.98
CA LEU A 19 -1.46 16.02 -10.31
C LEU A 19 -0.70 14.73 -10.64
N SER A 20 0.59 14.64 -10.28
CA SER A 20 1.39 13.43 -10.50
C SER A 20 0.84 12.25 -9.70
N PHE A 21 0.46 12.48 -8.43
CA PHE A 21 -0.15 11.43 -7.60
C PHE A 21 -1.53 11.00 -8.11
N TRP A 22 -2.39 11.95 -8.51
CA TRP A 22 -3.69 11.62 -9.07
C TRP A 22 -3.56 10.87 -10.38
N GLY A 23 -2.64 11.30 -11.25
CA GLY A 23 -2.32 10.61 -12.49
C GLY A 23 -1.93 9.15 -12.23
N ALA A 24 -1.02 8.92 -11.29
CA ALA A 24 -0.60 7.57 -10.88
C ALA A 24 -1.77 6.75 -10.31
N THR A 25 -2.55 7.33 -9.38
CA THR A 25 -3.69 6.64 -8.75
C THR A 25 -4.80 6.31 -9.74
N ILE A 26 -5.14 7.23 -10.66
CA ILE A 26 -6.13 6.99 -11.71
C ILE A 26 -5.62 5.91 -12.66
N CYS A 27 -4.36 5.96 -13.07
CA CYS A 27 -3.75 4.96 -13.94
C CYS A 27 -3.81 3.55 -13.30
N THR A 28 -3.44 3.43 -12.03
CA THR A 28 -3.53 2.15 -11.29
C THR A 28 -4.97 1.66 -11.19
N GLY A 29 -5.93 2.56 -10.98
CA GLY A 29 -7.36 2.25 -10.93
C GLY A 29 -7.89 1.74 -12.28
N ILE A 30 -7.52 2.39 -13.39
CA ILE A 30 -7.89 1.96 -14.75
C ILE A 30 -7.31 0.58 -15.06
N ILE A 31 -6.05 0.33 -14.73
CA ILE A 31 -5.40 -0.98 -14.94
C ILE A 31 -6.14 -2.07 -14.15
N GLY A 32 -6.42 -1.83 -12.87
CA GLY A 32 -7.15 -2.78 -12.03
C GLY A 32 -8.55 -3.08 -12.57
N PHE A 33 -9.28 -2.03 -13.00
CA PHE A 33 -10.61 -2.16 -13.61
C PHE A 33 -10.56 -2.95 -14.93
N ALA A 34 -9.57 -2.68 -15.79
CA ALA A 34 -9.42 -3.38 -17.07
C ALA A 34 -9.16 -4.87 -16.85
N ILE A 35 -8.22 -5.24 -15.95
CA ILE A 35 -7.92 -6.63 -15.63
C ILE A 35 -9.16 -7.35 -15.07
N SER A 36 -9.90 -6.71 -14.15
CA SER A 36 -11.11 -7.26 -13.55
C SER A 36 -12.23 -7.46 -14.59
N SER A 37 -12.42 -6.50 -15.49
CA SER A 37 -13.43 -6.57 -16.54
C SER A 37 -13.14 -7.68 -17.55
N VAL A 38 -11.87 -7.79 -17.99
CA VAL A 38 -11.42 -8.85 -18.90
C VAL A 38 -11.57 -10.21 -18.24
N SER A 39 -11.17 -10.35 -16.97
CA SER A 39 -11.34 -11.60 -16.20
C SER A 39 -12.81 -12.02 -16.15
N THR A 40 -13.71 -11.10 -15.82
CA THR A 40 -15.15 -11.37 -15.72
C THR A 40 -15.74 -11.78 -17.06
N LEU A 41 -15.36 -11.11 -18.15
CA LEU A 41 -15.82 -11.42 -19.50
C LEU A 41 -15.40 -12.82 -19.94
N ILE A 42 -14.10 -13.15 -19.78
CA ILE A 42 -13.56 -14.45 -20.16
C ILE A 42 -14.20 -15.57 -19.34
N THR A 43 -14.36 -15.39 -18.03
CA THR A 43 -14.98 -16.38 -17.15
C THR A 43 -16.43 -16.64 -17.53
N LYS A 44 -17.18 -15.60 -17.92
CA LYS A 44 -18.55 -15.75 -18.43
C LYS A 44 -18.61 -16.47 -19.78
N LEU A 45 -17.71 -16.17 -20.70
CA LEU A 45 -17.63 -16.82 -22.02
C LEU A 45 -17.29 -18.33 -21.92
N LEU A 46 -16.47 -18.71 -20.94
CA LEU A 46 -16.09 -20.09 -20.68
C LEU A 46 -17.14 -20.90 -19.91
N GLY A 47 -18.28 -20.30 -19.56
CA GLY A 47 -19.42 -21.01 -19.00
C GLY A 47 -19.32 -21.43 -17.53
N GLY A 48 -18.43 -20.86 -16.73
CA GLY A 48 -18.41 -20.99 -15.26
C GLY A 48 -18.03 -22.37 -14.69
N GLY A 49 -17.70 -23.35 -15.53
CA GLY A 49 -17.26 -24.68 -15.09
C GLY A 49 -15.81 -24.69 -14.55
N ILE A 50 -15.22 -25.89 -14.45
CA ILE A 50 -13.84 -26.07 -13.95
C ILE A 50 -12.84 -25.23 -14.74
N ILE A 51 -13.01 -25.14 -16.08
CA ILE A 51 -12.13 -24.36 -16.95
C ILE A 51 -12.29 -22.86 -16.65
N GLY A 52 -13.50 -22.35 -16.53
CA GLY A 52 -13.78 -20.97 -16.15
C GLY A 52 -13.19 -20.62 -14.77
N GLY A 53 -13.31 -21.54 -13.81
CA GLY A 53 -12.71 -21.41 -12.48
C GLY A 53 -11.18 -21.35 -12.52
N ALA A 54 -10.51 -22.22 -13.27
CA ALA A 54 -9.06 -22.23 -13.42
C ALA A 54 -8.55 -20.93 -14.07
N VAL A 55 -9.22 -20.48 -15.13
CA VAL A 55 -8.90 -19.20 -15.79
C VAL A 55 -9.11 -18.02 -14.82
N GLY A 56 -10.17 -18.02 -14.05
CA GLY A 56 -10.45 -17.01 -13.02
C GLY A 56 -9.34 -16.95 -11.96
N LEU A 57 -8.81 -18.10 -11.53
CA LEU A 57 -7.66 -18.16 -10.60
C LEU A 57 -6.40 -17.55 -11.21
N VAL A 58 -6.08 -17.84 -12.48
CA VAL A 58 -4.92 -17.24 -13.15
C VAL A 58 -5.05 -15.73 -13.21
N PHE A 59 -6.22 -15.20 -13.61
CA PHE A 59 -6.47 -13.76 -13.62
C PHE A 59 -6.39 -13.13 -12.22
N SER A 60 -6.83 -13.83 -11.18
CA SER A 60 -6.71 -13.36 -9.79
C SER A 60 -5.25 -13.24 -9.36
N LEU A 61 -4.42 -14.22 -9.73
CA LEU A 61 -2.97 -14.18 -9.46
C LEU A 61 -2.29 -13.03 -10.21
N VAL A 62 -2.60 -12.85 -11.49
CA VAL A 62 -2.08 -11.72 -12.27
C VAL A 62 -2.49 -10.39 -11.66
N SER A 63 -3.77 -10.25 -11.30
CA SER A 63 -4.29 -9.04 -10.63
C SER A 63 -3.58 -8.77 -9.30
N PHE A 64 -3.31 -9.81 -8.53
CA PHE A 64 -2.59 -9.70 -7.26
C PHE A 64 -1.16 -9.20 -7.47
N VAL A 65 -0.42 -9.78 -8.43
CA VAL A 65 0.95 -9.36 -8.75
C VAL A 65 0.98 -7.90 -9.25
N VAL A 66 0.09 -7.55 -10.17
CA VAL A 66 0.04 -6.19 -10.72
C VAL A 66 -0.33 -5.17 -9.63
N SER A 67 -1.35 -5.46 -8.82
CA SER A 67 -1.81 -4.53 -7.78
C SER A 67 -0.76 -4.31 -6.67
N THR A 68 -0.08 -5.36 -6.23
CA THR A 68 0.99 -5.24 -5.23
C THR A 68 2.20 -4.47 -5.76
N THR A 69 2.55 -4.66 -7.03
CA THR A 69 3.64 -3.94 -7.69
C THR A 69 3.32 -2.46 -7.86
N LEU A 70 2.13 -2.13 -8.31
CA LEU A 70 1.68 -0.74 -8.44
C LEU A 70 1.56 -0.06 -7.07
N ALA A 71 1.13 -0.77 -6.03
CA ALA A 71 1.11 -0.25 -4.67
C ALA A 71 2.53 0.07 -4.17
N LEU A 72 3.52 -0.79 -4.46
CA LEU A 72 4.93 -0.51 -4.14
C LEU A 72 5.43 0.74 -4.88
N GLY A 73 5.08 0.90 -6.16
CA GLY A 73 5.42 2.08 -6.95
C GLY A 73 4.82 3.37 -6.37
N LEU A 74 3.57 3.34 -5.90
CA LEU A 74 2.95 4.47 -5.20
C LEU A 74 3.64 4.79 -3.87
N ILE A 75 4.05 3.78 -3.11
CA ILE A 75 4.81 3.95 -1.87
C ILE A 75 6.15 4.62 -2.17
N LYS A 76 6.89 4.12 -3.16
CA LYS A 76 8.15 4.71 -3.59
C LYS A 76 7.98 6.18 -3.97
N MET A 77 7.00 6.47 -4.82
CA MET A 77 6.68 7.82 -5.26
C MET A 77 6.37 8.77 -4.09
N MET A 78 5.64 8.31 -3.07
CA MET A 78 5.38 9.14 -1.88
C MET A 78 6.61 9.33 -1.02
N LYS A 79 7.44 8.30 -0.89
CA LYS A 79 8.70 8.39 -0.16
C LYS A 79 9.66 9.35 -0.84
N ASP A 80 9.87 9.21 -2.15
CA ASP A 80 10.75 10.09 -2.93
C ASP A 80 10.29 11.56 -2.83
N LEU A 81 8.96 11.79 -2.84
CA LEU A 81 8.39 13.11 -2.59
C LEU A 81 8.74 13.67 -1.20
N MET A 82 8.71 12.83 -0.17
CA MET A 82 9.03 13.25 1.20
C MET A 82 10.54 13.47 1.38
N ASP A 83 11.37 12.74 0.64
CA ASP A 83 12.83 12.95 0.58
C ASP A 83 13.21 14.20 -0.29
N GLY A 84 12.21 14.91 -0.85
CA GLY A 84 12.39 16.15 -1.62
C GLY A 84 12.67 15.95 -3.10
N GLU A 85 12.46 14.73 -3.63
CA GLU A 85 12.66 14.43 -5.04
C GLU A 85 11.45 14.83 -5.89
N SER A 86 11.68 15.10 -7.16
CA SER A 86 10.60 15.39 -8.12
C SER A 86 9.94 14.08 -8.58
N ILE A 87 8.62 13.97 -8.44
CA ILE A 87 7.86 12.79 -8.82
C ILE A 87 7.15 12.96 -10.16
N LYS A 88 7.10 11.88 -10.95
CA LYS A 88 6.31 11.77 -12.19
C LYS A 88 5.30 10.64 -12.02
N PHE A 89 4.15 10.74 -12.70
CA PHE A 89 3.14 9.68 -12.65
C PHE A 89 3.65 8.32 -13.19
N THR A 90 4.69 8.34 -14.05
CA THR A 90 5.34 7.13 -14.58
C THR A 90 6.14 6.37 -13.54
N ASP A 91 6.52 7.01 -12.44
CA ASP A 91 7.38 6.41 -11.41
C ASP A 91 6.66 5.27 -10.67
N VAL A 92 5.32 5.21 -10.77
CA VAL A 92 4.53 4.07 -10.29
C VAL A 92 4.93 2.74 -10.94
N PHE A 93 5.47 2.78 -12.16
CA PHE A 93 5.92 1.60 -12.88
C PHE A 93 7.39 1.23 -12.62
N SER A 94 8.13 2.02 -11.86
CA SER A 94 9.56 1.82 -11.63
C SER A 94 9.91 0.58 -10.80
N CYS A 95 8.93 -0.06 -10.17
CA CYS A 95 9.14 -1.20 -9.28
C CYS A 95 8.75 -2.55 -9.90
N PHE A 96 8.56 -2.64 -11.24
CA PHE A 96 8.13 -3.89 -11.87
C PHE A 96 9.20 -5.00 -11.84
N ASP A 97 10.46 -4.65 -11.75
CA ASP A 97 11.58 -5.58 -11.50
C ASP A 97 11.46 -6.30 -10.16
N LEU A 98 10.76 -5.70 -9.18
CA LEU A 98 10.50 -6.27 -7.85
C LEU A 98 9.15 -7.00 -7.76
N ALA A 99 8.39 -7.14 -8.88
CA ALA A 99 7.01 -7.64 -8.88
C ALA A 99 6.85 -8.99 -8.16
N VAL A 100 7.72 -9.95 -8.45
CA VAL A 100 7.68 -11.28 -7.81
C VAL A 100 8.00 -11.18 -6.32
N LYS A 101 9.02 -10.39 -5.98
CA LYS A 101 9.46 -10.21 -4.58
C LYS A 101 8.40 -9.55 -3.72
N VAL A 102 7.80 -8.44 -4.19
CA VAL A 102 6.75 -7.73 -3.44
C VAL A 102 5.50 -8.58 -3.30
N SER A 103 5.11 -9.32 -4.35
CA SER A 103 3.93 -10.19 -4.30
C SER A 103 4.13 -11.33 -3.31
N TRP A 104 5.31 -11.95 -3.30
CA TRP A 104 5.65 -12.98 -2.32
C TRP A 104 5.66 -12.43 -0.89
N MET A 105 6.26 -11.26 -0.70
CA MET A 105 6.25 -10.59 0.60
C MET A 105 4.83 -10.30 1.09
N GLN A 106 3.97 -9.75 0.24
CA GLN A 106 2.58 -9.44 0.58
C GLN A 106 1.76 -10.71 0.87
N PHE A 107 2.00 -11.80 0.14
CA PHE A 107 1.41 -13.10 0.43
C PHE A 107 1.81 -13.59 1.83
N LEU A 108 3.11 -13.53 2.16
CA LEU A 108 3.59 -13.93 3.50
C LEU A 108 3.03 -13.06 4.62
N VAL A 109 2.96 -11.74 4.41
CA VAL A 109 2.34 -10.81 5.37
C VAL A 109 0.87 -11.14 5.55
N GLY A 110 0.12 -11.30 4.46
CA GLY A 110 -1.29 -11.66 4.50
C GLY A 110 -1.54 -12.98 5.22
N LEU A 111 -0.74 -14.00 4.92
CA LEU A 111 -0.82 -15.30 5.59
C LEU A 111 -0.55 -15.20 7.10
N LYS A 112 0.50 -14.47 7.48
CA LYS A 112 0.81 -14.26 8.91
C LYS A 112 -0.30 -13.50 9.63
N VAL A 113 -0.80 -12.41 9.04
CA VAL A 113 -1.91 -11.62 9.62
C VAL A 113 -3.17 -12.49 9.72
N PHE A 114 -3.49 -13.27 8.68
CA PHE A 114 -4.64 -14.18 8.68
C PHE A 114 -4.54 -15.22 9.79
N LEU A 115 -3.39 -15.89 9.96
CA LEU A 115 -3.18 -16.87 11.02
C LEU A 115 -3.34 -16.27 12.42
N TRP A 116 -2.82 -15.06 12.63
CA TRP A 116 -3.01 -14.34 13.90
C TRP A 116 -4.45 -13.90 14.12
N SER A 117 -5.16 -13.53 13.05
CA SER A 117 -6.57 -13.14 13.11
C SER A 117 -7.49 -14.33 13.38
N LEU A 118 -7.10 -15.52 12.93
CA LEU A 118 -7.82 -16.76 13.21
C LEU A 118 -7.77 -17.12 14.72
N LEU A 119 -6.67 -16.79 15.36
CA LEU A 119 -6.51 -16.99 16.80
C LEU A 119 -7.41 -16.03 17.60
N LEU A 120 -7.30 -14.73 17.30
CA LEU A 120 -8.11 -13.63 17.85
C LEU A 120 -7.95 -12.39 16.97
N VAL A 121 -8.97 -11.54 16.88
CA VAL A 121 -8.96 -10.31 16.09
C VAL A 121 -7.86 -9.33 16.55
N VAL A 122 -7.68 -9.19 17.87
CA VAL A 122 -6.68 -8.25 18.43
C VAL A 122 -5.25 -8.63 18.05
N PRO A 123 -4.76 -9.87 18.19
CA PRO A 123 -3.45 -10.28 17.68
C PRO A 123 -3.28 -10.08 16.17
N GLY A 124 -4.34 -10.26 15.37
CA GLY A 124 -4.33 -9.98 13.94
C GLY A 124 -4.05 -8.49 13.63
N ILE A 125 -4.69 -7.59 14.34
CA ILE A 125 -4.46 -6.14 14.22
C ILE A 125 -3.02 -5.79 14.63
N ILE A 126 -2.53 -6.36 15.71
CA ILE A 126 -1.14 -6.15 16.16
C ILE A 126 -0.15 -6.66 15.11
N ALA A 127 -0.44 -7.81 14.49
CA ALA A 127 0.38 -8.37 13.42
C ALA A 127 0.37 -7.46 12.18
N ALA A 128 -0.77 -6.90 11.79
CA ALA A 128 -0.86 -5.94 10.68
C ALA A 128 0.02 -4.71 10.92
N PHE A 129 0.04 -4.16 12.14
CA PHE A 129 0.92 -3.05 12.49
C PHE A 129 2.41 -3.44 12.48
N LYS A 130 2.75 -4.66 12.92
CA LYS A 130 4.14 -5.16 12.88
C LYS A 130 4.72 -5.19 11.48
N TYR A 131 3.90 -5.47 10.47
CA TYR A 131 4.36 -5.67 9.09
C TYR A 131 4.08 -4.46 8.19
N SER A 132 3.52 -3.38 8.74
CA SER A 132 3.08 -2.20 7.97
C SER A 132 4.23 -1.47 7.24
N MET A 133 5.45 -1.53 7.76
CA MET A 133 6.61 -0.85 7.17
C MET A 133 7.39 -1.72 6.17
N ALA A 134 7.02 -3.00 5.98
CA ALA A 134 7.78 -3.93 5.13
C ALA A 134 7.91 -3.47 3.67
N MET A 135 6.86 -2.85 3.09
CA MET A 135 6.93 -2.32 1.73
C MET A 135 7.87 -1.12 1.61
N TYR A 136 7.90 -0.24 2.61
CA TYR A 136 8.81 0.91 2.64
C TYR A 136 10.27 0.45 2.74
N ILE A 137 10.53 -0.56 3.59
CA ILE A 137 11.86 -1.16 3.74
C ILE A 137 12.31 -1.81 2.44
N LEU A 138 11.40 -2.47 1.69
CA LEU A 138 11.72 -3.06 0.38
C LEU A 138 12.07 -1.99 -0.65
N VAL A 139 11.43 -0.81 -0.61
CA VAL A 139 11.76 0.32 -1.48
C VAL A 139 13.18 0.83 -1.20
N ASP A 140 13.55 0.98 0.07
CA ASP A 140 14.88 1.45 0.47
C ASP A 140 15.97 0.42 0.25
N ASN A 141 15.63 -0.86 0.41
CA ASN A 141 16.57 -1.98 0.37
C ASN A 141 16.08 -3.09 -0.58
N PRO A 142 16.12 -2.87 -1.91
CA PRO A 142 15.62 -3.84 -2.88
C PRO A 142 16.36 -5.18 -2.88
N GLN A 143 17.59 -5.21 -2.34
CA GLN A 143 18.42 -6.41 -2.20
C GLN A 143 17.94 -7.38 -1.12
N LEU A 144 17.23 -6.89 -0.08
CA LEU A 144 16.74 -7.73 1.01
C LEU A 144 15.70 -8.74 0.50
N SER A 145 15.69 -9.92 1.09
CA SER A 145 14.64 -10.91 0.84
C SER A 145 13.31 -10.48 1.47
N ALA A 146 12.21 -11.06 1.00
CA ALA A 146 10.88 -10.81 1.57
C ALA A 146 10.81 -11.08 3.09
N GLY A 147 11.48 -12.13 3.56
CA GLY A 147 11.55 -12.48 4.98
C GLY A 147 12.32 -11.45 5.80
N GLU A 148 13.44 -10.95 5.27
CA GLU A 148 14.24 -9.91 5.92
C GLU A 148 13.48 -8.59 6.03
N CYS A 149 12.77 -8.17 4.98
CA CYS A 149 11.90 -6.98 5.04
C CYS A 149 10.82 -7.09 6.12
N ILE A 150 10.19 -8.27 6.25
CA ILE A 150 9.18 -8.52 7.29
C ILE A 150 9.82 -8.50 8.69
N SER A 151 11.01 -9.07 8.86
CA SER A 151 11.73 -9.05 10.12
C SER A 151 12.16 -7.65 10.53
N ALA A 152 12.74 -6.89 9.60
CA ALA A 152 13.14 -5.50 9.81
C ALA A 152 11.92 -4.60 10.14
N SER A 153 10.77 -4.82 9.47
CA SER A 153 9.53 -4.12 9.81
C SER A 153 9.06 -4.44 11.24
N THR A 154 9.20 -5.70 11.65
CA THR A 154 8.82 -6.13 13.00
C THR A 154 9.70 -5.47 14.08
N GLU A 155 10.97 -5.35 13.81
CA GLU A 155 11.95 -4.70 14.69
C GLU A 155 11.70 -3.19 14.75
N MET A 156 11.60 -2.52 13.62
CA MET A 156 11.31 -1.09 13.50
C MET A 156 10.01 -0.70 14.23
N MET A 157 8.97 -1.52 14.16
CA MET A 157 7.68 -1.28 14.81
C MET A 157 7.64 -1.70 16.29
N ASN A 158 8.75 -2.23 16.82
CA ASN A 158 8.81 -2.57 18.25
C ASN A 158 8.83 -1.29 19.10
N GLY A 159 7.89 -1.20 20.06
CA GLY A 159 7.68 0.02 20.85
C GLY A 159 6.78 1.08 20.17
N HIS A 160 6.60 1.05 18.84
CA HIS A 160 5.87 2.08 18.09
C HIS A 160 4.46 1.69 17.64
N LYS A 161 4.00 0.46 17.93
CA LYS A 161 2.69 -0.06 17.47
C LYS A 161 1.51 0.79 17.97
N LEU A 162 1.51 1.17 19.25
CA LEU A 162 0.46 2.01 19.83
C LEU A 162 0.53 3.44 19.27
N ASP A 163 1.72 3.96 19.05
CA ASP A 163 1.90 5.28 18.44
C ASP A 163 1.36 5.31 17.02
N TYR A 164 1.66 4.27 16.22
CA TYR A 164 1.13 4.09 14.87
C TYR A 164 -0.39 3.88 14.86
N PHE A 165 -0.93 3.13 15.80
CA PHE A 165 -2.39 2.99 15.96
C PHE A 165 -3.06 4.34 16.22
N VAL A 166 -2.56 5.11 17.19
CA VAL A 166 -3.11 6.45 17.47
C VAL A 166 -2.89 7.40 16.28
N PHE A 167 -1.78 7.29 15.57
CA PHE A 167 -1.57 8.01 14.30
C PHE A 167 -2.67 7.68 13.29
N GLY A 168 -3.01 6.41 13.11
CA GLY A 168 -4.12 5.96 12.26
C GLY A 168 -5.48 6.51 12.70
N LEU A 169 -5.76 6.52 14.01
CA LEU A 169 -7.00 7.08 14.55
C LEU A 169 -7.18 8.56 14.19
N THR A 170 -6.11 9.31 14.03
CA THR A 170 -6.21 10.73 13.64
C THR A 170 -6.75 10.94 12.23
N PHE A 171 -6.85 9.89 11.41
CA PHE A 171 -7.45 9.94 10.06
C PHE A 171 -8.90 9.47 10.04
N ILE A 172 -9.45 9.00 11.17
CA ILE A 172 -10.82 8.45 11.22
C ILE A 172 -11.87 9.45 10.70
N GLY A 173 -11.72 10.74 11.07
CA GLY A 173 -12.61 11.80 10.58
C GLY A 173 -12.55 11.97 9.06
N TRP A 174 -11.37 11.83 8.46
CA TRP A 174 -11.19 11.91 7.03
C TRP A 174 -11.75 10.67 6.30
N ILE A 175 -11.63 9.49 6.92
CA ILE A 175 -12.22 8.24 6.41
C ILE A 175 -13.75 8.35 6.43
N LEU A 176 -14.33 8.82 7.53
CA LEU A 176 -15.77 9.06 7.63
C LEU A 176 -16.25 10.07 6.59
N LEU A 177 -15.53 11.18 6.39
CA LEU A 177 -15.85 12.16 5.38
C LEU A 177 -15.81 11.53 3.97
N SER A 178 -14.83 10.68 3.69
CA SER A 178 -14.74 9.97 2.40
C SER A 178 -15.91 9.02 2.20
N THR A 179 -16.37 8.35 3.24
CA THR A 179 -17.54 7.46 3.19
C THR A 179 -18.84 8.26 2.91
N VAL A 180 -19.06 9.36 3.63
CA VAL A 180 -20.25 10.22 3.46
C VAL A 180 -20.29 10.88 2.08
N THR A 181 -19.14 11.20 1.51
CA THR A 181 -19.02 11.81 0.18
C THR A 181 -18.94 10.78 -0.96
N PHE A 182 -19.32 9.51 -0.72
CA PHE A 182 -19.24 8.42 -1.70
C PHE A 182 -17.86 8.31 -2.37
N GLY A 183 -16.78 8.55 -1.60
CA GLY A 183 -15.40 8.46 -2.07
C GLY A 183 -14.85 9.74 -2.72
N ILE A 184 -15.65 10.78 -2.95
CA ILE A 184 -15.13 12.03 -3.57
C ILE A 184 -14.02 12.64 -2.71
N ALA A 185 -14.19 12.68 -1.38
CA ALA A 185 -13.16 13.21 -0.49
C ALA A 185 -11.86 12.38 -0.51
N SER A 186 -11.91 11.09 -0.90
CA SER A 186 -10.72 10.24 -0.97
C SER A 186 -9.68 10.76 -1.98
N LEU A 187 -10.07 11.49 -3.01
CA LEU A 187 -9.16 12.12 -3.97
C LEU A 187 -8.17 13.08 -3.28
N TRP A 188 -8.58 13.72 -2.20
CA TRP A 188 -7.70 14.59 -1.40
C TRP A 188 -7.10 13.87 -0.20
N VAL A 189 -7.86 12.97 0.42
CA VAL A 189 -7.47 12.27 1.63
C VAL A 189 -6.42 11.20 1.34
N ALA A 190 -6.54 10.45 0.23
CA ALA A 190 -5.63 9.37 -0.10
C ALA A 190 -4.16 9.84 -0.27
N PRO A 191 -3.83 10.87 -1.08
CA PRO A 191 -2.45 11.34 -1.18
C PRO A 191 -1.93 11.86 0.16
N TYR A 192 -2.78 12.53 0.94
CA TYR A 192 -2.40 13.03 2.25
C TYR A 192 -2.07 11.90 3.25
N MET A 193 -2.88 10.86 3.30
CA MET A 193 -2.61 9.70 4.14
C MET A 193 -1.36 8.94 3.69
N ALA A 194 -1.18 8.78 2.38
CA ALA A 194 -0.02 8.10 1.81
C ALA A 194 1.29 8.83 2.16
N ALA A 195 1.33 10.15 1.95
CA ALA A 195 2.51 10.96 2.29
C ALA A 195 2.76 11.01 3.80
N ALA A 196 1.71 11.13 4.62
CA ALA A 196 1.85 11.13 6.07
C ALA A 196 2.40 9.78 6.58
N THR A 197 2.01 8.66 5.95
CA THR A 197 2.54 7.33 6.31
C THR A 197 3.98 7.17 5.84
N ALA A 198 4.33 7.66 4.65
CA ALA A 198 5.71 7.68 4.16
C ALA A 198 6.60 8.52 5.10
N ASN A 199 6.14 9.69 5.51
CA ASN A 199 6.87 10.54 6.44
C ASN A 199 7.01 9.90 7.84
N TYR A 200 5.98 9.18 8.28
CA TYR A 200 6.05 8.40 9.52
C TYR A 200 7.16 7.34 9.45
N TYR A 201 7.27 6.63 8.32
CA TYR A 201 8.34 5.66 8.08
C TYR A 201 9.73 6.33 8.12
N ILE A 202 9.91 7.47 7.43
CA ILE A 202 11.18 8.22 7.42
C ILE A 202 11.59 8.59 8.84
N HIS A 203 10.68 9.12 9.63
CA HIS A 203 10.94 9.45 11.04
C HIS A 203 11.28 8.24 11.91
N LEU A 204 10.76 7.04 11.58
CA LEU A 204 11.15 5.80 12.28
C LEU A 204 12.53 5.31 11.85
N ARG A 205 12.86 5.50 10.56
CA ARG A 205 14.16 5.10 10.00
C ARG A 205 15.30 5.94 10.55
N ASP A 206 15.07 7.23 10.74
CA ASP A 206 16.09 8.21 11.11
C ASP A 206 16.28 8.36 12.64
N ASN A 207 15.49 7.67 13.48
CA ASN A 207 15.61 7.60 14.94
C ASN A 207 16.20 6.28 15.42
#